data_95fffdce21d0d5752542b29ff23b5412
#
_entry.id   95fffdce21d0d5752542b29ff23b5412
#
_cell.length_a   1.000
_cell.length_b   1.000
_cell.length_c   1.000
_cell.angle_alpha   90.00
_cell.angle_beta   90.00
_cell.angle_gamma   90.00
#
_symmetry.space_group_name_H-M   'P 1'
#
loop_
_entity.id
_entity.type
_entity.pdbx_description
1 polymer ?
#
loop_
_entity_poly.entity_id
_entity_poly.type
_entity_poly.pdbx_seq_one_letter_code
_entity_poly.pdbx_strand_id
1 'polypeptide(L)'
;LLAILIFSFIYMFVGKDFTPAQIQEVQKNSPAYASGLKSGDIILSINDKKLNSILDVSTYINTSIEENIDIKVLRNSEEISLKVIPELIKSEDSLGNKVNKKVIGIKVSPPNNEFNRQRLGPTSALFYAVKETWFVTTASLDFIISMFKGKGDTTQLGGPIKIAKISGQVAQYGFIAFLSVMAYISISLGFINLFPIPMLDGGHLMFYAFE
;
A
#
# COMPACT_ATOMS: atom_id res chain seq x y z
N LEU A 1 -10.91 -0.01 15.51
CA LEU A 1 -12.29 0.45 15.30
C LEU A 1 -12.34 1.87 14.74
N LEU A 2 -11.60 2.85 15.31
CA LEU A 2 -11.60 4.25 14.83
C LEU A 2 -11.28 4.36 13.35
N ALA A 3 -10.27 3.66 12.85
CA ALA A 3 -9.89 3.68 11.44
C ALA A 3 -11.02 3.22 10.52
N ILE A 4 -11.76 2.17 10.91
CA ILE A 4 -12.91 1.66 10.15
C ILE A 4 -14.00 2.73 10.05
N LEU A 5 -14.28 3.46 11.14
CA LEU A 5 -15.26 4.54 11.14
C LEU A 5 -14.81 5.68 10.22
N ILE A 6 -13.55 6.10 10.30
CA ILE A 6 -12.99 7.17 9.45
C ILE A 6 -13.06 6.77 7.98
N PHE A 7 -12.59 5.56 7.60
CA PHE A 7 -12.66 5.11 6.22
C PHE A 7 -14.09 4.95 5.73
N SER A 8 -15.01 4.44 6.57
CA SER A 8 -16.43 4.34 6.19
C SER A 8 -16.99 5.72 5.90
N PHE A 9 -16.71 6.71 6.74
CA PHE A 9 -17.12 8.09 6.52
C PHE A 9 -16.55 8.64 5.21
N ILE A 10 -15.24 8.49 4.98
CA ILE A 10 -14.59 8.96 3.74
C ILE A 10 -15.23 8.30 2.52
N TYR A 11 -15.45 6.99 2.54
CA TYR A 11 -16.01 6.27 1.39
C TYR A 11 -17.47 6.60 1.10
N MET A 12 -18.24 6.99 2.12
CA MET A 12 -19.62 7.45 1.94
C MET A 12 -19.70 8.87 1.35
N PHE A 13 -18.91 9.80 1.87
CA PHE A 13 -19.04 11.23 1.53
C PHE A 13 -18.12 11.67 0.40
N VAL A 14 -16.90 11.17 0.36
CA VAL A 14 -15.89 11.53 -0.64
C VAL A 14 -15.84 10.49 -1.77
N GLY A 15 -16.00 9.22 -1.42
CA GLY A 15 -15.93 8.08 -2.32
C GLY A 15 -14.60 7.33 -2.21
N LYS A 16 -14.65 6.07 -2.66
CA LYS A 16 -13.47 5.20 -2.83
C LYS A 16 -13.00 5.25 -4.27
N ASP A 17 -11.69 5.26 -4.44
CA ASP A 17 -11.04 5.21 -5.74
C ASP A 17 -10.96 3.75 -6.22
N PHE A 18 -11.55 3.49 -7.39
CA PHE A 18 -11.52 2.20 -8.10
C PHE A 18 -10.80 2.32 -9.43
N THR A 19 -9.92 3.30 -9.57
CA THR A 19 -9.21 3.57 -10.83
C THR A 19 -8.30 2.40 -11.18
N PRO A 20 -8.48 1.76 -12.34
CA PRO A 20 -7.57 0.73 -12.81
C PRO A 20 -6.17 1.30 -13.04
N ALA A 21 -5.16 0.48 -12.80
CA ALA A 21 -3.77 0.83 -13.04
C ALA A 21 -3.38 0.48 -14.48
N GLN A 22 -3.41 1.45 -15.38
CA GLN A 22 -2.92 1.27 -16.74
C GLN A 22 -1.46 1.68 -16.84
N ILE A 23 -0.62 0.86 -17.48
CA ILE A 23 0.77 1.20 -17.80
C ILE A 23 0.78 2.23 -18.91
N GLN A 24 1.18 3.45 -18.60
CA GLN A 24 1.33 4.52 -19.58
C GLN A 24 2.66 4.40 -20.33
N GLU A 25 3.74 4.12 -19.60
CA GLU A 25 5.07 4.05 -20.14
C GLU A 25 5.88 2.95 -19.44
N VAL A 26 6.70 2.25 -20.22
CA VAL A 26 7.70 1.28 -19.71
C VAL A 26 9.07 1.84 -20.05
N GLN A 27 9.89 2.06 -19.03
CA GLN A 27 11.24 2.57 -19.21
C GLN A 27 12.13 1.56 -19.95
N LYS A 28 12.89 2.01 -20.95
CA LYS A 28 13.86 1.15 -21.65
C LYS A 28 14.92 0.66 -20.66
N ASN A 29 15.34 -0.59 -20.84
CA ASN A 29 16.33 -1.26 -19.99
C ASN A 29 15.90 -1.42 -18.52
N SER A 30 14.60 -1.39 -18.23
CA SER A 30 14.03 -1.63 -16.90
C SER A 30 13.63 -3.10 -16.71
N PRO A 31 13.45 -3.54 -15.45
CA PRO A 31 12.89 -4.88 -15.17
C PRO A 31 11.55 -5.14 -15.85
N ALA A 32 10.69 -4.14 -15.92
CA ALA A 32 9.40 -4.25 -16.61
C ALA A 32 9.57 -4.47 -18.11
N TYR A 33 10.53 -3.77 -18.74
CA TYR A 33 10.84 -3.95 -20.15
C TYR A 33 11.37 -5.37 -20.43
N ALA A 34 12.29 -5.84 -19.60
CA ALA A 34 12.87 -7.17 -19.73
C ALA A 34 11.83 -8.30 -19.53
N SER A 35 10.82 -8.07 -18.70
CA SER A 35 9.72 -9.03 -18.46
C SER A 35 8.65 -9.05 -19.54
N GLY A 36 8.68 -8.10 -20.49
CA GLY A 36 7.71 -8.00 -21.57
C GLY A 36 6.43 -7.23 -21.22
N LEU A 37 6.42 -6.43 -20.15
CA LEU A 37 5.36 -5.46 -19.89
C LEU A 37 5.34 -4.40 -20.99
N LYS A 38 4.15 -3.94 -21.36
CA LYS A 38 3.95 -2.97 -22.45
C LYS A 38 3.06 -1.82 -22.00
N SER A 39 3.23 -0.68 -22.67
CA SER A 39 2.28 0.42 -22.57
C SER A 39 0.89 -0.02 -23.03
N GLY A 40 -0.15 0.39 -22.33
CA GLY A 40 -1.53 -0.01 -22.54
C GLY A 40 -1.99 -1.20 -21.68
N ASP A 41 -1.08 -1.97 -21.08
CA ASP A 41 -1.45 -3.06 -20.16
C ASP A 41 -2.19 -2.51 -18.94
N ILE A 42 -3.26 -3.20 -18.52
CA ILE A 42 -3.96 -2.91 -17.28
C ILE A 42 -3.55 -3.94 -16.25
N ILE A 43 -2.97 -3.50 -15.13
CA ILE A 43 -2.51 -4.39 -14.08
C ILE A 43 -3.72 -4.87 -13.26
N LEU A 44 -3.93 -6.19 -13.21
CA LEU A 44 -5.05 -6.82 -12.49
C LEU A 44 -4.65 -7.24 -11.08
N SER A 45 -3.48 -7.87 -10.93
CA SER A 45 -2.96 -8.34 -9.64
C SER A 45 -1.44 -8.35 -9.60
N ILE A 46 -0.90 -8.31 -8.40
CA ILE A 46 0.52 -8.43 -8.08
C ILE A 46 0.66 -9.48 -6.97
N ASN A 47 1.42 -10.57 -7.21
CA ASN A 47 1.56 -11.72 -6.31
C ASN A 47 0.19 -12.24 -5.81
N ASP A 48 -0.74 -12.47 -6.76
CA ASP A 48 -2.13 -12.90 -6.52
C ASP A 48 -2.99 -11.91 -5.69
N LYS A 49 -2.43 -10.79 -5.23
CA LYS A 49 -3.18 -9.72 -4.58
C LYS A 49 -3.83 -8.84 -5.65
N LYS A 50 -5.16 -8.94 -5.77
CA LYS A 50 -5.94 -8.14 -6.74
C LYS A 50 -5.84 -6.65 -6.40
N LEU A 51 -5.55 -5.83 -7.41
CA LEU A 51 -5.58 -4.37 -7.26
C LEU A 51 -7.03 -3.87 -7.17
N ASN A 52 -7.26 -2.96 -6.24
CA ASN A 52 -8.54 -2.24 -6.15
C ASN A 52 -8.40 -0.81 -6.68
N SER A 53 -7.18 -0.28 -6.71
CA SER A 53 -6.87 1.07 -7.17
C SER A 53 -5.45 1.13 -7.73
N ILE A 54 -5.21 2.14 -8.56
CA ILE A 54 -3.87 2.47 -9.08
C ILE A 54 -2.83 2.68 -7.95
N LEU A 55 -3.27 3.13 -6.78
CA LEU A 55 -2.42 3.39 -5.62
C LEU A 55 -1.81 2.11 -5.02
N ASP A 56 -2.48 0.97 -5.21
CA ASP A 56 -2.05 -0.32 -4.69
C ASP A 56 -0.75 -0.81 -5.36
N VAL A 57 -0.49 -0.39 -6.61
CA VAL A 57 0.67 -0.85 -7.40
C VAL A 57 1.99 -0.60 -6.66
N SER A 58 2.22 0.64 -6.24
CA SER A 58 3.45 1.00 -5.52
C SER A 58 3.57 0.26 -4.19
N THR A 59 2.46 0.12 -3.49
CA THR A 59 2.42 -0.55 -2.18
C THR A 59 2.79 -2.02 -2.33
N TYR A 60 2.16 -2.74 -3.25
CA TYR A 60 2.42 -4.17 -3.46
C TYR A 60 3.85 -4.45 -3.95
N ILE A 61 4.41 -3.60 -4.82
CA ILE A 61 5.79 -3.75 -5.27
C ILE A 61 6.77 -3.52 -4.11
N ASN A 62 6.57 -2.48 -3.31
CA ASN A 62 7.49 -2.13 -2.22
C ASN A 62 7.40 -3.07 -1.03
N THR A 63 6.23 -3.63 -0.73
CA THR A 63 6.02 -4.57 0.39
C THR A 63 6.26 -6.03 0.02
N SER A 64 6.49 -6.33 -1.27
CA SER A 64 6.79 -7.71 -1.70
C SER A 64 8.07 -8.22 -1.04
N ILE A 65 7.98 -9.40 -0.41
CA ILE A 65 9.11 -10.11 0.20
C ILE A 65 9.85 -10.94 -0.84
N GLU A 66 9.17 -11.31 -1.92
CA GLU A 66 9.68 -12.16 -2.98
C GLU A 66 10.67 -11.42 -3.88
N GLU A 67 11.64 -12.14 -4.39
CA GLU A 67 12.59 -11.61 -5.38
C GLU A 67 11.93 -11.43 -6.74
N ASN A 68 11.04 -12.37 -7.10
CA ASN A 68 10.26 -12.32 -8.31
C ASN A 68 8.84 -11.88 -7.98
N ILE A 69 8.35 -10.85 -8.65
CA ILE A 69 6.97 -10.39 -8.53
C ILE A 69 6.17 -10.91 -9.72
N ASP A 70 5.09 -11.64 -9.44
CA ASP A 70 4.14 -12.08 -10.45
C ASP A 70 3.13 -10.96 -10.73
N ILE A 71 3.10 -10.46 -11.96
CA ILE A 71 2.19 -9.39 -12.37
C ILE A 71 1.25 -9.94 -13.43
N LYS A 72 -0.06 -9.97 -13.10
CA LYS A 72 -1.11 -10.30 -14.07
C LYS A 72 -1.63 -9.03 -14.70
N VAL A 73 -1.60 -8.98 -16.01
CA VAL A 73 -2.08 -7.83 -16.79
C VAL A 73 -3.15 -8.25 -17.79
N LEU A 74 -4.05 -7.35 -18.09
CA LEU A 74 -5.00 -7.46 -19.20
C LEU A 74 -4.42 -6.72 -20.39
N ARG A 75 -4.17 -7.44 -21.49
CA ARG A 75 -3.68 -6.94 -22.77
C ARG A 75 -4.55 -7.45 -23.89
N ASN A 76 -5.15 -6.56 -24.67
CA ASN A 76 -6.07 -6.93 -25.78
C ASN A 76 -7.17 -7.91 -25.36
N SER A 77 -7.74 -7.76 -24.16
CA SER A 77 -8.75 -8.64 -23.56
C SER A 77 -8.25 -10.04 -23.14
N GLU A 78 -6.94 -10.28 -23.16
CA GLU A 78 -6.33 -11.51 -22.68
C GLU A 78 -5.57 -11.26 -21.36
N GLU A 79 -5.69 -12.18 -20.42
CA GLU A 79 -4.91 -12.15 -19.18
C GLU A 79 -3.53 -12.78 -19.40
N ILE A 80 -2.48 -12.03 -19.11
CA ILE A 80 -1.09 -12.46 -19.24
C ILE A 80 -0.42 -12.35 -17.87
N SER A 81 0.26 -13.42 -17.44
CA SER A 81 1.07 -13.41 -16.23
C SER A 81 2.55 -13.26 -16.58
N LEU A 82 3.21 -12.28 -15.97
CA LEU A 82 4.61 -11.94 -16.24
C LEU A 82 5.38 -11.87 -14.92
N LYS A 83 6.59 -12.43 -14.90
CA LYS A 83 7.49 -12.38 -13.75
C LYS A 83 8.47 -11.23 -13.89
N VAL A 84 8.53 -10.39 -12.90
CA VAL A 84 9.37 -9.20 -12.87
C VAL A 84 10.28 -9.25 -11.65
N ILE A 85 11.57 -9.00 -11.83
CA ILE A 85 12.54 -8.88 -10.74
C ILE A 85 12.74 -7.39 -10.46
N PRO A 86 12.21 -6.81 -9.36
CA PRO A 86 12.38 -5.41 -9.06
C PRO A 86 13.84 -5.05 -8.78
N GLU A 87 14.24 -3.85 -9.16
CA GLU A 87 15.51 -3.26 -8.76
C GLU A 87 15.36 -2.43 -7.49
N LEU A 88 16.38 -2.47 -6.63
CA LEU A 88 16.48 -1.60 -5.47
C LEU A 88 17.21 -0.31 -5.87
N ILE A 89 16.51 0.80 -5.84
CA ILE A 89 17.11 2.11 -6.06
C ILE A 89 17.14 2.92 -4.77
N LYS A 90 18.19 3.73 -4.61
CA LYS A 90 18.25 4.76 -3.58
C LYS A 90 17.41 5.95 -4.04
N SER A 91 16.42 6.30 -3.26
CA SER A 91 15.50 7.43 -3.50
C SER A 91 15.46 8.31 -2.27
N GLU A 92 14.96 9.51 -2.40
CA GLU A 92 14.63 10.36 -1.28
C GLU A 92 13.13 10.31 -1.02
N ASP A 93 12.75 10.21 0.25
CA ASP A 93 11.35 10.35 0.65
C ASP A 93 10.95 11.84 0.61
N SER A 94 9.67 12.12 0.80
CA SER A 94 9.13 13.49 0.82
C SER A 94 9.75 14.39 1.91
N LEU A 95 10.54 13.83 2.81
CA LEU A 95 11.23 14.52 3.90
C LEU A 95 12.74 14.68 3.64
N GLY A 96 13.23 14.25 2.47
CA GLY A 96 14.65 14.28 2.11
C GLY A 96 15.50 13.16 2.74
N ASN A 97 14.88 12.14 3.34
CA ASN A 97 15.63 11.00 3.85
C ASN A 97 15.93 10.02 2.72
N LYS A 98 17.15 9.46 2.73
CA LYS A 98 17.53 8.41 1.79
C LYS A 98 16.82 7.11 2.18
N VAL A 99 16.05 6.57 1.26
CA VAL A 99 15.32 5.29 1.41
C VAL A 99 15.59 4.39 0.22
N ASN A 100 15.64 3.09 0.45
CA ASN A 100 15.69 2.14 -0.64
C ASN A 100 14.26 1.83 -1.10
N LYS A 101 14.04 1.91 -2.39
CA LYS A 101 12.73 1.68 -3.00
C LYS A 101 12.84 0.61 -4.08
N LYS A 102 11.92 -0.35 -4.05
CA LYS A 102 11.78 -1.32 -5.14
C LYS A 102 11.08 -0.66 -6.31
N VAL A 103 11.68 -0.74 -7.49
CA VAL A 103 11.10 -0.22 -8.72
C VAL A 103 11.19 -1.25 -9.83
N ILE A 104 10.21 -1.23 -10.73
CA ILE A 104 10.19 -2.07 -11.93
C ILE A 104 10.30 -1.26 -13.22
N GLY A 105 10.29 0.08 -13.12
CA GLY A 105 10.47 0.98 -14.26
C GLY A 105 9.21 1.14 -15.11
N ILE A 106 8.04 1.25 -14.49
CA ILE A 106 6.78 1.62 -15.15
C ILE A 106 6.25 2.95 -14.65
N LYS A 107 5.54 3.65 -15.51
CA LYS A 107 4.69 4.76 -15.16
C LYS A 107 3.23 4.33 -15.32
N VAL A 108 2.48 4.37 -14.25
CA VAL A 108 1.05 4.03 -14.25
C VAL A 108 0.20 5.29 -14.24
N SER A 109 -0.91 5.26 -14.94
CA SER A 109 -1.90 6.33 -14.99
C SER A 109 -3.31 5.74 -15.01
N PRO A 110 -4.33 6.55 -14.71
CA PRO A 110 -5.70 6.19 -14.98
C PRO A 110 -5.92 5.98 -16.49
N PRO A 111 -6.73 5.00 -16.91
CA PRO A 111 -7.20 4.93 -18.28
C PRO A 111 -7.87 6.26 -18.70
N ASN A 112 -7.52 6.77 -19.87
CA ASN A 112 -8.02 8.06 -20.38
C ASN A 112 -7.77 9.27 -19.47
N ASN A 113 -6.83 9.17 -18.52
CA ASN A 113 -6.57 10.18 -17.48
C ASN A 113 -7.78 10.52 -16.58
N GLU A 114 -8.75 9.62 -16.48
CA GLU A 114 -9.93 9.79 -15.64
C GLU A 114 -9.88 8.91 -14.39
N PHE A 115 -10.03 9.55 -13.22
CA PHE A 115 -10.12 8.84 -11.94
C PHE A 115 -11.54 8.33 -11.73
N ASN A 116 -11.67 7.04 -11.44
CA ASN A 116 -12.95 6.40 -11.12
C ASN A 116 -13.19 6.40 -9.62
N ARG A 117 -13.71 7.50 -9.09
CA ARG A 117 -14.09 7.64 -7.70
C ARG A 117 -15.59 7.48 -7.53
N GLN A 118 -16.02 6.54 -6.68
CA GLN A 118 -17.41 6.22 -6.45
C GLN A 118 -17.78 6.38 -4.97
N ARG A 119 -18.86 7.11 -4.70
CA ARG A 119 -19.45 7.16 -3.36
C ARG A 119 -20.17 5.85 -3.07
N LEU A 120 -19.93 5.30 -1.90
CA LEU A 120 -20.46 4.01 -1.49
C LEU A 120 -21.65 4.20 -0.54
N GLY A 121 -22.62 3.29 -0.62
CA GLY A 121 -23.66 3.20 0.40
C GLY A 121 -23.09 2.74 1.75
N PRO A 122 -23.83 2.90 2.87
CA PRO A 122 -23.32 2.63 4.22
C PRO A 122 -22.75 1.23 4.41
N THR A 123 -23.41 0.21 3.93
CA THR A 123 -22.99 -1.20 4.04
C THR A 123 -21.72 -1.47 3.22
N SER A 124 -21.68 -0.98 1.98
CA SER A 124 -20.50 -1.11 1.10
C SER A 124 -19.31 -0.31 1.65
N ALA A 125 -19.55 0.89 2.16
CA ALA A 125 -18.51 1.71 2.77
C ALA A 125 -17.88 1.00 3.97
N LEU A 126 -18.69 0.41 4.86
CA LEU A 126 -18.23 -0.37 5.99
C LEU A 126 -17.41 -1.59 5.54
N PHE A 127 -17.91 -2.33 4.56
CA PHE A 127 -17.21 -3.51 4.01
C PHE A 127 -15.83 -3.14 3.47
N TYR A 128 -15.74 -2.09 2.65
CA TYR A 128 -14.47 -1.65 2.10
C TYR A 128 -13.54 -1.03 3.15
N ALA A 129 -14.08 -0.39 4.19
CA ALA A 129 -13.28 0.13 5.30
C ALA A 129 -12.64 -1.00 6.12
N VAL A 130 -13.36 -2.08 6.37
CA VAL A 130 -12.81 -3.30 7.01
C VAL A 130 -11.75 -3.92 6.11
N LYS A 131 -12.01 -4.04 4.80
CA LYS A 131 -11.06 -4.59 3.83
C LYS A 131 -9.78 -3.75 3.76
N GLU A 132 -9.88 -2.43 3.78
CA GLU A 132 -8.74 -1.51 3.81
C GLU A 132 -7.92 -1.66 5.09
N THR A 133 -8.61 -1.73 6.24
CA THR A 133 -7.95 -1.95 7.54
C THR A 133 -7.20 -3.28 7.56
N TRP A 134 -7.81 -4.34 7.04
CA TRP A 134 -7.17 -5.65 6.92
C TRP A 134 -5.95 -5.61 5.99
N PHE A 135 -6.09 -4.96 4.84
CA PHE A 135 -4.99 -4.77 3.89
C PHE A 135 -3.80 -4.06 4.53
N VAL A 136 -4.03 -2.94 5.21
CA VAL A 136 -2.96 -2.18 5.88
C VAL A 136 -2.31 -3.01 6.99
N THR A 137 -3.10 -3.76 7.74
CA THR A 137 -2.59 -4.64 8.81
C THR A 137 -1.69 -5.74 8.25
N THR A 138 -2.13 -6.42 7.18
CA THR A 138 -1.34 -7.48 6.53
C THR A 138 -0.09 -6.93 5.85
N ALA A 139 -0.17 -5.77 5.20
CA ALA A 139 0.99 -5.10 4.61
C ALA A 139 2.02 -4.70 5.67
N SER A 140 1.57 -4.25 6.84
CA SER A 140 2.44 -3.94 7.98
C SER A 140 3.12 -5.19 8.53
N LEU A 141 2.40 -6.31 8.59
CA LEU A 141 2.96 -7.60 9.00
C LEU A 141 4.01 -8.09 8.00
N ASP A 142 3.69 -8.06 6.70
CA ASP A 142 4.62 -8.42 5.62
C ASP A 142 5.90 -7.58 5.68
N PHE A 143 5.77 -6.28 5.94
CA PHE A 143 6.91 -5.38 6.12
C PHE A 143 7.79 -5.79 7.31
N ILE A 144 7.20 -6.09 8.47
CA ILE A 144 7.95 -6.54 9.64
C ILE A 144 8.62 -7.89 9.38
N ILE A 145 7.93 -8.85 8.75
CA ILE A 145 8.51 -10.13 8.37
C ILE A 145 9.70 -9.93 7.41
N SER A 146 9.60 -9.00 6.47
CA SER A 146 10.69 -8.68 5.55
C SER A 146 11.94 -8.17 6.26
N MET A 147 11.74 -7.39 7.33
CA MET A 147 12.84 -6.89 8.17
C MET A 147 13.56 -8.03 8.90
N PHE A 148 12.81 -8.96 9.50
CA PHE A 148 13.40 -10.13 10.16
C PHE A 148 14.14 -11.05 9.18
N LYS A 149 13.71 -11.11 7.92
CA LYS A 149 14.40 -11.85 6.86
C LYS A 149 15.63 -11.11 6.27
N GLY A 150 15.97 -9.94 6.81
CA GLY A 150 17.09 -9.12 6.31
C GLY A 150 16.86 -8.50 4.93
N LYS A 151 15.63 -8.55 4.41
CA LYS A 151 15.23 -7.98 3.11
C LYS A 151 14.50 -6.64 3.26
N GLY A 152 14.16 -6.25 4.49
CA GLY A 152 13.48 -4.98 4.82
C GLY A 152 14.46 -3.84 5.00
N ASP A 153 14.08 -2.66 4.51
CA ASP A 153 14.85 -1.44 4.69
C ASP A 153 14.46 -0.74 6.00
N THR A 154 15.35 -0.79 6.99
CA THR A 154 15.14 -0.12 8.29
C THR A 154 15.08 1.40 8.18
N THR A 155 15.59 2.00 7.09
CA THR A 155 15.54 3.46 6.89
C THR A 155 14.13 3.97 6.65
N GLN A 156 13.19 3.07 6.29
CA GLN A 156 11.78 3.40 6.13
C GLN A 156 11.04 3.55 7.47
N LEU A 157 11.59 3.02 8.56
CA LEU A 157 11.01 3.19 9.88
C LEU A 157 11.05 4.66 10.29
N GLY A 158 9.88 5.22 10.53
CA GLY A 158 9.72 6.59 10.97
C GLY A 158 9.44 6.66 12.47
N GLY A 159 10.25 7.42 13.20
CA GLY A 159 9.94 7.77 14.58
C GLY A 159 8.80 8.80 14.67
N PRO A 160 8.38 9.17 15.91
CA PRO A 160 7.30 10.14 16.14
C PRO A 160 7.47 11.46 15.40
N ILE A 161 8.71 11.94 15.24
CA ILE A 161 9.03 13.16 14.51
C ILE A 161 8.67 13.03 13.02
N LYS A 162 8.96 11.86 12.40
CA LYS A 162 8.61 11.59 11.00
C LYS A 162 7.10 11.54 10.82
N ILE A 163 6.38 10.92 11.75
CA ILE A 163 4.90 10.87 11.76
C ILE A 163 4.34 12.30 11.85
N ALA A 164 4.84 13.13 12.76
CA ALA A 164 4.40 14.52 12.91
C ALA A 164 4.65 15.34 11.63
N LYS A 165 5.82 15.21 11.01
CA LYS A 165 6.16 15.89 9.74
C LYS A 165 5.24 15.46 8.61
N ILE A 166 5.02 14.15 8.43
CA ILE A 166 4.11 13.62 7.39
C ILE A 166 2.69 14.13 7.63
N SER A 167 2.20 14.07 8.88
CA SER A 167 0.87 14.57 9.22
C SER A 167 0.71 16.05 8.92
N GLY A 168 1.74 16.87 9.22
CA GLY A 168 1.74 18.30 8.91
C GLY A 168 1.76 18.58 7.41
N GLN A 169 2.54 17.83 6.62
CA GLN A 169 2.54 17.97 5.16
C GLN A 169 1.19 17.55 4.55
N VAL A 170 0.64 16.43 5.01
CA VAL A 170 -0.64 15.91 4.48
C VAL A 170 -1.80 16.82 4.86
N ALA A 171 -1.76 17.51 6.00
CA ALA A 171 -2.77 18.49 6.38
C ALA A 171 -2.90 19.63 5.35
N GLN A 172 -1.82 19.97 4.63
CA GLN A 172 -1.83 20.97 3.55
C GLN A 172 -2.64 20.52 2.33
N TYR A 173 -2.81 19.21 2.12
CA TYR A 173 -3.64 18.65 1.04
C TYR A 173 -5.12 18.58 1.38
N GLY A 174 -5.49 19.05 2.59
CA GLY A 174 -6.86 19.20 3.04
C GLY A 174 -7.30 18.21 4.11
N PHE A 175 -8.46 18.49 4.68
CA PHE A 175 -8.98 17.77 5.84
C PHE A 175 -9.18 16.26 5.62
N ILE A 176 -9.63 15.86 4.43
CA ILE A 176 -9.85 14.44 4.10
C ILE A 176 -8.53 13.65 4.02
N ALA A 177 -7.49 14.25 3.44
CA ALA A 177 -6.16 13.66 3.40
C ALA A 177 -5.61 13.47 4.83
N PHE A 178 -5.78 14.47 5.68
CA PHE A 178 -5.39 14.41 7.09
C PHE A 178 -6.15 13.31 7.85
N LEU A 179 -7.48 13.18 7.67
CA LEU A 179 -8.28 12.10 8.25
C LEU A 179 -7.80 10.72 7.80
N SER A 180 -7.42 10.57 6.53
CA SER A 180 -6.87 9.31 6.01
C SER A 180 -5.58 8.92 6.73
N VAL A 181 -4.66 9.87 6.92
CA VAL A 181 -3.42 9.63 7.68
C VAL A 181 -3.71 9.26 9.13
N MET A 182 -4.68 9.93 9.78
CA MET A 182 -5.10 9.56 11.13
C MET A 182 -5.62 8.12 11.20
N ALA A 183 -6.38 7.67 10.20
CA ALA A 183 -6.83 6.29 10.13
C ALA A 183 -5.66 5.32 10.01
N TYR A 184 -4.68 5.58 9.13
CA TYR A 184 -3.47 4.75 8.99
C TYR A 184 -2.64 4.70 10.28
N ILE A 185 -2.44 5.84 10.96
CA ILE A 185 -1.75 5.90 12.26
C ILE A 185 -2.52 5.09 13.30
N SER A 186 -3.85 5.19 13.34
CA SER A 186 -4.69 4.41 14.27
C SER A 186 -4.56 2.90 14.06
N ILE A 187 -4.46 2.44 12.80
CA ILE A 187 -4.22 1.02 12.48
C ILE A 187 -2.83 0.62 12.99
N SER A 188 -1.81 1.41 12.68
CA SER A 188 -0.43 1.12 13.05
C SER A 188 -0.24 1.04 14.57
N LEU A 189 -0.84 1.97 15.32
CA LEU A 189 -0.82 1.94 16.78
C LEU A 189 -1.55 0.72 17.34
N GLY A 190 -2.74 0.41 16.83
CA GLY A 190 -3.47 -0.79 17.23
C GLY A 190 -2.72 -2.08 16.91
N PHE A 191 -2.05 -2.11 15.77
CA PHE A 191 -1.23 -3.24 15.34
C PHE A 191 -0.02 -3.46 16.26
N ILE A 192 0.73 -2.39 16.58
CA ILE A 192 1.87 -2.46 17.48
C ILE A 192 1.44 -2.91 18.88
N ASN A 193 0.29 -2.44 19.38
CA ASN A 193 -0.22 -2.82 20.69
C ASN A 193 -0.62 -4.30 20.79
N LEU A 194 -0.88 -4.97 19.67
CA LEU A 194 -1.17 -6.42 19.64
C LEU A 194 0.10 -7.29 19.71
N PHE A 195 1.31 -6.71 19.58
CA PHE A 195 2.53 -7.49 19.68
C PHE A 195 2.76 -8.02 21.10
N PRO A 196 3.29 -9.25 21.23
CA PRO A 196 3.59 -9.88 22.53
C PRO A 196 4.84 -9.28 23.18
N ILE A 197 4.83 -7.97 23.39
CA ILE A 197 5.92 -7.22 24.03
C ILE A 197 5.45 -6.85 25.44
N PRO A 198 6.23 -7.16 26.49
CA PRO A 198 5.94 -6.67 27.83
C PRO A 198 5.71 -5.15 27.80
N MET A 199 4.68 -4.65 28.47
CA MET A 199 4.21 -3.26 28.51
C MET A 199 3.22 -2.85 27.40
N LEU A 200 2.94 -3.71 26.41
CA LEU A 200 1.85 -3.51 25.44
C LEU A 200 0.68 -4.44 25.76
N ASP A 201 -0.51 -4.09 25.26
CA ASP A 201 -1.74 -4.86 25.52
C ASP A 201 -1.62 -6.33 25.09
N GLY A 202 -0.92 -6.60 23.97
CA GLY A 202 -0.64 -7.94 23.49
C GLY A 202 0.24 -8.76 24.44
N GLY A 203 1.16 -8.13 25.17
CA GLY A 203 1.95 -8.77 26.24
C GLY A 203 1.08 -9.20 27.40
N HIS A 204 0.15 -8.36 27.85
CA HIS A 204 -0.82 -8.71 28.89
C HIS A 204 -1.73 -9.85 28.47
N LEU A 205 -2.25 -9.81 27.22
CA LEU A 205 -3.07 -10.91 26.68
C LEU A 205 -2.32 -12.24 26.67
N MET A 206 -1.03 -12.21 26.36
CA MET A 206 -0.20 -13.41 26.38
C MET A 206 -0.03 -13.95 27.81
N PHE A 207 0.19 -13.10 28.82
CA PHE A 207 0.23 -13.53 30.21
C PHE A 207 -1.08 -14.19 30.66
N TYR A 208 -2.23 -13.59 30.37
CA TYR A 208 -3.54 -14.18 30.68
C TYR A 208 -3.84 -15.48 29.94
N ALA A 209 -3.23 -15.72 28.78
CA ALA A 209 -3.42 -16.96 28.04
C ALA A 209 -2.59 -18.13 28.61
N PHE A 210 -1.53 -17.85 29.40
CA PHE A 210 -0.66 -18.84 30.03
C PHE A 210 -1.00 -19.07 31.53
N GLU A 211 -1.88 -18.27 32.13
CA GLU A 211 -2.37 -18.40 33.51
C GLU A 211 -3.63 -19.28 33.56
#